data_e929b8f9dba364158af0d142c5a897b8
#
_entry.id   e929b8f9dba364158af0d142c5a897b8
#
_cell.length_a   1.000
_cell.length_b   1.000
_cell.length_c   1.000
_cell.angle_alpha   90.00
_cell.angle_beta   90.00
_cell.angle_gamma   90.00
#
_symmetry.space_group_name_H-M   'P 1'
#
loop_
_entity.id
_entity.type
_entity.pdbx_description
1 polymer ?
#
loop_
_entity_poly.entity_id
_entity_poly.type
_entity_poly.pdbx_seq_one_letter_code
_entity_poly.pdbx_strand_id
1 'polypeptide(L)'
;MTTVYAWVDSPLGELLLVGEAEQRSGSAAGGGAGATAGHGLGAAGDGLGADGGAEVRLCSLSVPGQKGGAVVRDGWRHSPEAFTEIAGQLEAYFAGRSTRFDVPIAPGIGTEFQRRVWEVLESIPYGRTVSYGEVAARVGASGAGVRAVGTAIGRNPLLVVRPCHRVIGADGTLRGYAGGLERKKLLLGLEGVVG
;
A
#
# COMPACT_ATOMS: atom_id res chain seq x y z
N MET A 1 0.39 18.53 6.35
CA MET A 1 0.77 17.23 5.74
C MET A 1 1.64 17.49 4.54
N THR A 2 2.69 16.72 4.33
CA THR A 2 3.60 16.83 3.20
C THR A 2 3.52 15.55 2.39
N THR A 3 3.41 15.66 1.07
CA THR A 3 3.47 14.48 0.20
C THR A 3 4.91 13.99 0.12
N VAL A 4 5.10 12.74 0.44
CA VAL A 4 6.39 12.05 0.38
C VAL A 4 6.32 10.88 -0.59
N TYR A 5 7.45 10.47 -1.13
CA TYR A 5 7.52 9.30 -1.99
C TYR A 5 8.83 8.54 -1.80
N ALA A 6 8.80 7.27 -2.20
CA ALA A 6 9.98 6.42 -2.29
C ALA A 6 9.85 5.42 -3.44
N TRP A 7 10.99 4.94 -3.90
CA TRP A 7 11.08 3.81 -4.81
C TRP A 7 11.53 2.57 -4.04
N VAL A 8 10.88 1.43 -4.31
CA VAL A 8 11.16 0.15 -3.64
C VAL A 8 11.30 -0.95 -4.69
N ASP A 9 12.42 -1.64 -4.68
CA ASP A 9 12.66 -2.78 -5.57
C ASP A 9 11.74 -3.95 -5.23
N SER A 10 11.23 -4.61 -6.27
CA SER A 10 10.37 -5.78 -6.10
C SER A 10 10.44 -6.71 -7.32
N PRO A 11 9.92 -7.95 -7.22
CA PRO A 11 9.77 -8.85 -8.38
C PRO A 11 8.86 -8.29 -9.49
N LEU A 12 8.07 -7.26 -9.21
CA LEU A 12 7.22 -6.56 -10.18
C LEU A 12 7.94 -5.41 -10.89
N GLY A 13 9.20 -5.13 -10.51
CA GLY A 13 9.97 -3.95 -10.86
C GLY A 13 10.01 -2.95 -9.72
N GLU A 14 10.56 -1.78 -9.98
CA GLU A 14 10.68 -0.70 -9.00
C GLU A 14 9.31 -0.07 -8.70
N LEU A 15 8.82 -0.27 -7.49
CA LEU A 15 7.50 0.26 -7.06
C LEU A 15 7.63 1.71 -6.64
N LEU A 16 6.69 2.56 -7.06
CA LEU A 16 6.56 3.92 -6.55
C LEU A 16 5.53 3.94 -5.42
N LEU A 17 5.98 4.26 -4.22
CA LEU A 17 5.15 4.53 -3.06
C LEU A 17 4.97 6.04 -2.91
N VAL A 18 3.73 6.47 -2.71
CA VAL A 18 3.39 7.87 -2.43
C VAL A 18 2.51 7.92 -1.19
N GLY A 19 2.82 8.81 -0.28
CA GLY A 19 2.08 8.93 0.98
C GLY A 19 2.03 10.36 1.49
N GLU A 20 1.22 10.54 2.52
CA GLU A 20 1.13 11.77 3.31
C GLU A 20 1.80 11.55 4.65
N ALA A 21 2.81 12.38 4.97
CA ALA A 21 3.47 12.41 6.26
C ALA A 21 3.01 13.62 7.07
N GLU A 22 2.75 13.42 8.34
CA GLU A 22 2.55 14.53 9.27
C GLU A 22 3.90 15.20 9.54
N GLN A 23 3.98 16.52 9.35
CA GLN A 23 5.12 17.28 9.85
C GLN A 23 5.03 17.31 11.36
N ARG A 24 5.95 16.66 12.05
CA ARG A 24 6.20 17.00 13.45
C ARG A 24 6.67 18.44 13.47
N SER A 25 5.85 19.36 13.94
CA SER A 25 6.27 20.67 14.37
C SER A 25 7.27 20.46 15.50
N GLY A 26 8.55 20.59 15.20
CA GLY A 26 9.62 20.64 16.18
C GLY A 26 9.32 21.80 17.13
N SER A 27 8.83 21.49 18.33
CA SER A 27 8.80 22.42 19.42
C SER A 27 10.25 22.76 19.73
N ALA A 28 10.72 23.90 19.25
CA ALA A 28 11.93 24.51 19.73
C ALA A 28 11.67 24.89 21.21
N ALA A 29 12.04 24.01 22.15
CA ALA A 29 12.12 24.33 23.55
C ALA A 29 13.26 25.31 23.72
N GLY A 30 12.89 26.57 23.97
CA GLY A 30 13.78 27.65 24.37
C GLY A 30 14.57 27.29 25.60
N GLY A 31 15.79 27.76 25.63
CA GLY A 31 16.78 27.50 26.65
C GLY A 31 16.36 27.90 28.07
N GLY A 32 16.92 27.17 29.00
CA GLY A 32 16.96 27.47 30.42
C GLY A 32 18.16 26.77 31.01
N ALA A 33 19.23 27.55 31.29
CA ALA A 33 20.42 27.10 31.96
C ALA A 33 20.13 26.75 33.43
N GLY A 34 20.75 25.68 33.94
CA GLY A 34 20.75 25.36 35.37
C GLY A 34 21.61 24.12 35.63
N ALA A 35 22.88 24.35 35.98
CA ALA A 35 23.80 23.33 36.44
C ALA A 35 23.43 22.80 37.82
N THR A 36 23.54 21.46 38.05
CA THR A 36 24.14 20.89 39.26
C THR A 36 24.47 19.41 39.02
N ALA A 37 25.64 19.04 39.53
CA ALA A 37 26.24 17.72 39.44
C ALA A 37 25.56 16.70 40.38
N GLY A 38 25.56 15.43 39.95
CA GLY A 38 25.22 14.30 40.82
C GLY A 38 25.61 12.98 40.18
N HIS A 39 26.62 12.31 40.75
CA HIS A 39 27.12 10.98 40.37
C HIS A 39 26.03 9.89 40.61
N GLY A 40 25.94 8.93 39.69
CA GLY A 40 25.20 7.70 39.92
C GLY A 40 25.43 6.70 38.76
N LEU A 41 26.33 5.71 39.04
CA LEU A 41 26.53 4.51 38.20
C LEU A 41 25.30 3.61 38.25
N GLY A 42 24.84 3.12 37.09
CA GLY A 42 23.82 2.08 37.06
C GLY A 42 23.48 1.60 35.63
N ALA A 43 24.13 0.49 35.25
CA ALA A 43 23.70 -0.61 34.38
C ALA A 43 22.96 -0.34 33.08
N ALA A 44 23.56 -0.95 32.04
CA ALA A 44 23.05 -1.21 30.71
C ALA A 44 21.59 -1.70 30.65
N GLY A 45 20.82 -1.04 29.79
CA GLY A 45 19.59 -1.52 29.25
C GLY A 45 19.57 -1.11 27.79
N ASP A 46 19.85 -2.02 26.88
CA ASP A 46 19.71 -1.82 25.43
C ASP A 46 18.24 -1.59 25.08
N GLY A 47 17.80 -0.38 25.29
CA GLY A 47 16.58 0.14 24.70
C GLY A 47 16.91 0.63 23.29
N LEU A 48 16.71 -0.20 22.28
CA LEU A 48 16.59 0.28 20.90
C LEU A 48 15.49 1.34 20.89
N GLY A 49 15.89 2.61 20.96
CA GLY A 49 15.02 3.74 20.78
C GLY A 49 14.35 3.62 19.41
N ALA A 50 13.07 3.31 19.41
CA ALA A 50 12.21 3.53 18.27
C ALA A 50 12.30 5.02 17.94
N ASP A 51 13.17 5.34 17.00
CA ASP A 51 13.25 6.66 16.40
C ASP A 51 11.90 6.86 15.72
N GLY A 52 11.04 7.69 16.33
CA GLY A 52 9.65 7.85 15.96
C GLY A 52 9.52 8.48 14.58
N GLY A 53 9.65 7.66 13.57
CA GLY A 53 9.39 8.02 12.18
C GLY A 53 8.01 8.66 12.08
N ALA A 54 7.89 9.75 11.31
CA ALA A 54 6.59 10.34 11.02
C ALA A 54 5.70 9.26 10.41
N GLU A 55 4.52 9.03 11.00
CA GLU A 55 3.56 8.06 10.50
C GLU A 55 3.14 8.48 9.08
N VAL A 56 3.47 7.65 8.09
CA VAL A 56 3.08 7.89 6.71
C VAL A 56 1.80 7.13 6.40
N ARG A 57 0.84 7.80 5.77
CA ARG A 57 -0.38 7.19 5.24
C ARG A 57 -0.23 7.00 3.74
N LEU A 58 -0.32 5.77 3.28
CA LEU A 58 -0.13 5.42 1.87
C LEU A 58 -1.29 5.94 1.01
N CYS A 59 -0.96 6.73 -0.02
CA CYS A 59 -1.91 7.25 -1.00
C CYS A 59 -1.90 6.46 -2.29
N SER A 60 -0.73 5.98 -2.70
CA SER A 60 -0.55 5.22 -3.94
C SER A 60 0.62 4.25 -3.83
N LEU A 61 0.44 3.09 -4.45
CA LEU A 61 1.49 2.12 -4.75
C LEU A 61 1.33 1.72 -6.22
N SER A 62 2.30 2.06 -7.04
CA SER A 62 2.27 1.88 -8.49
C SER A 62 3.44 1.03 -8.96
N VAL A 63 3.22 0.26 -10.04
CA VAL A 63 4.29 -0.48 -10.74
C VAL A 63 4.75 0.29 -11.97
N PRO A 64 5.97 0.02 -12.50
CA PRO A 64 6.46 0.67 -13.71
C PRO A 64 5.52 0.47 -14.89
N GLY A 65 5.23 1.56 -15.61
CA GLY A 65 4.35 1.53 -16.80
C GLY A 65 2.87 1.31 -16.50
N GLN A 66 2.46 1.38 -15.24
CA GLN A 66 1.04 1.27 -14.87
C GLN A 66 0.21 2.39 -15.49
N LYS A 67 -0.87 1.99 -16.19
CA LYS A 67 -1.83 2.97 -16.71
C LYS A 67 -2.56 3.67 -15.56
N GLY A 68 -2.39 4.98 -15.46
CA GLY A 68 -2.98 5.78 -14.38
C GLY A 68 -2.24 5.65 -13.04
N GLY A 69 -1.03 5.10 -13.04
CA GLY A 69 -0.14 5.10 -11.87
C GLY A 69 0.29 6.50 -11.46
N ALA A 70 0.77 6.64 -10.23
CA ALA A 70 1.30 7.90 -9.74
C ALA A 70 2.54 8.32 -10.55
N VAL A 71 2.73 9.62 -10.68
CA VAL A 71 3.93 10.23 -11.25
C VAL A 71 4.44 11.24 -10.24
N VAL A 72 5.73 11.17 -9.94
CA VAL A 72 6.38 12.13 -9.03
C VAL A 72 6.19 13.54 -9.56
N ARG A 73 5.81 14.46 -8.68
CA ARG A 73 5.52 15.87 -9.01
C ARG A 73 6.45 16.80 -8.26
N ASP A 74 6.62 17.98 -8.80
CA ASP A 74 7.32 19.05 -8.12
C ASP A 74 6.71 19.32 -6.75
N GLY A 75 7.57 19.55 -5.75
CA GLY A 75 7.16 19.75 -4.37
C GLY A 75 6.96 18.48 -3.54
N TRP A 76 6.99 17.30 -4.14
CA TRP A 76 7.03 16.04 -3.39
C TRP A 76 8.43 15.79 -2.84
N ARG A 77 8.51 15.30 -1.61
CA ARG A 77 9.79 15.00 -0.97
C ARG A 77 10.13 13.51 -1.10
N HIS A 78 11.32 13.23 -1.60
CA HIS A 78 11.88 11.88 -1.54
C HIS A 78 12.24 11.54 -0.09
N SER A 79 11.68 10.49 0.47
CA SER A 79 11.79 10.13 1.89
C SER A 79 11.65 8.61 2.05
N PRO A 80 12.67 7.81 1.65
CA PRO A 80 12.63 6.35 1.77
C PRO A 80 12.42 5.88 3.20
N GLU A 81 12.99 6.60 4.16
CA GLU A 81 12.90 6.32 5.60
C GLU A 81 11.43 6.32 6.10
N ALA A 82 10.57 7.16 5.51
CA ALA A 82 9.16 7.22 5.86
C ALA A 82 8.38 5.94 5.46
N PHE A 83 8.90 5.17 4.52
CA PHE A 83 8.27 3.95 4.00
C PHE A 83 8.94 2.66 4.47
N THR A 84 9.90 2.70 5.40
CA THR A 84 10.67 1.55 5.84
C THR A 84 9.79 0.38 6.29
N GLU A 85 8.76 0.64 7.07
CA GLU A 85 7.83 -0.39 7.52
C GLU A 85 7.01 -0.99 6.38
N ILE A 86 6.49 -0.15 5.48
CA ILE A 86 5.71 -0.58 4.31
C ILE A 86 6.60 -1.40 3.37
N ALA A 87 7.84 -0.97 3.13
CA ALA A 87 8.81 -1.70 2.32
C ALA A 87 9.14 -3.08 2.93
N GLY A 88 9.30 -3.15 4.25
CA GLY A 88 9.50 -4.42 4.96
C GLY A 88 8.31 -5.38 4.83
N GLN A 89 7.07 -4.86 4.88
CA GLN A 89 5.88 -5.67 4.66
C GLN A 89 5.78 -6.17 3.20
N LEU A 90 6.13 -5.34 2.22
CA LEU A 90 6.20 -5.74 0.81
C LEU A 90 7.25 -6.83 0.59
N GLU A 91 8.44 -6.67 1.16
CA GLU A 91 9.51 -7.68 1.09
C GLU A 91 9.04 -9.01 1.70
N ALA A 92 8.41 -8.97 2.88
CA ALA A 92 7.89 -10.16 3.55
C ALA A 92 6.80 -10.87 2.71
N TYR A 93 5.93 -10.10 2.05
CA TYR A 93 4.90 -10.62 1.15
C TYR A 93 5.54 -11.31 -0.08
N PHE A 94 6.45 -10.63 -0.77
CA PHE A 94 7.12 -11.20 -1.95
C PHE A 94 8.00 -12.41 -1.62
N ALA A 95 8.52 -12.49 -0.41
CA ALA A 95 9.24 -13.66 0.09
C ALA A 95 8.33 -14.80 0.60
N GLY A 96 6.99 -14.64 0.51
CA GLY A 96 6.03 -15.63 1.01
C GLY A 96 5.97 -15.76 2.54
N ARG A 97 6.54 -14.81 3.28
CA ARG A 97 6.56 -14.79 4.75
C ARG A 97 5.34 -14.10 5.37
N SER A 98 4.61 -13.32 4.58
CA SER A 98 3.39 -12.65 5.00
C SER A 98 2.30 -12.80 3.95
N THR A 99 1.06 -12.92 4.40
CA THR A 99 -0.14 -13.02 3.55
C THR A 99 -1.05 -11.80 3.65
N ARG A 100 -0.67 -10.80 4.46
CA ARG A 100 -1.45 -9.61 4.78
C ARG A 100 -0.58 -8.40 4.84
N PHE A 101 -1.21 -7.24 4.66
CA PHE A 101 -0.62 -5.93 4.88
C PHE A 101 -1.36 -5.22 6.01
N ASP A 102 -0.60 -4.58 6.88
CA ASP A 102 -1.10 -3.65 7.90
C ASP A 102 -0.47 -2.28 7.62
N VAL A 103 -1.05 -1.58 6.66
CA VAL A 103 -0.52 -0.33 6.12
C VAL A 103 -1.55 0.77 6.33
N PRO A 104 -1.19 1.87 7.02
CA PRO A 104 -2.05 3.03 7.13
C PRO A 104 -2.35 3.62 5.76
N ILE A 105 -3.63 3.71 5.40
CA ILE A 105 -4.08 4.26 4.12
C ILE A 105 -4.63 5.67 4.35
N ALA A 106 -4.29 6.61 3.46
CA ALA A 106 -4.81 7.95 3.50
C ALA A 106 -6.33 7.96 3.26
N PRO A 107 -7.10 8.72 4.07
CA PRO A 107 -8.55 8.79 3.92
C PRO A 107 -8.95 9.56 2.64
N GLY A 108 -10.19 9.33 2.18
CA GLY A 108 -10.79 10.13 1.12
C GLY A 108 -10.36 9.81 -0.30
N ILE A 109 -9.52 8.81 -0.52
CA ILE A 109 -9.09 8.40 -1.86
C ILE A 109 -10.27 7.74 -2.60
N GLY A 110 -10.52 8.20 -3.82
CA GLY A 110 -11.56 7.66 -4.70
C GLY A 110 -12.99 8.13 -4.37
N THR A 111 -13.92 7.80 -5.26
CA THR A 111 -15.35 8.04 -5.06
C THR A 111 -15.93 7.05 -4.05
N GLU A 112 -17.11 7.33 -3.52
CA GLU A 112 -17.84 6.40 -2.63
C GLU A 112 -18.03 5.02 -3.26
N PHE A 113 -18.43 4.98 -4.54
CA PHE A 113 -18.58 3.73 -5.27
C PHE A 113 -17.26 2.97 -5.40
N GLN A 114 -16.16 3.65 -5.72
CA GLN A 114 -14.84 3.02 -5.79
C GLN A 114 -14.43 2.46 -4.43
N ARG A 115 -14.62 3.20 -3.35
CA ARG A 115 -14.29 2.72 -2.00
C ARG A 115 -15.05 1.45 -1.65
N ARG A 116 -16.37 1.39 -1.91
CA ARG A 116 -17.17 0.16 -1.69
C ARG A 116 -16.63 -1.02 -2.50
N VAL A 117 -16.23 -0.80 -3.75
CA VAL A 117 -15.61 -1.87 -4.56
C VAL A 117 -14.29 -2.30 -3.95
N TRP A 118 -13.45 -1.36 -3.53
CA TRP A 118 -12.13 -1.65 -2.96
C TRP A 118 -12.20 -2.37 -1.60
N GLU A 119 -13.19 -2.06 -0.77
CA GLU A 119 -13.48 -2.80 0.48
C GLU A 119 -13.77 -4.28 0.20
N VAL A 120 -14.52 -4.57 -0.87
CA VAL A 120 -14.74 -5.96 -1.30
C VAL A 120 -13.43 -6.62 -1.72
N LEU A 121 -12.53 -5.91 -2.43
CA LEU A 121 -11.21 -6.45 -2.80
C LEU A 121 -10.40 -6.84 -1.56
N GLU A 122 -10.37 -5.98 -0.54
CA GLU A 122 -9.65 -6.20 0.71
C GLU A 122 -10.15 -7.43 1.48
N SER A 123 -11.41 -7.82 1.26
CA SER A 123 -12.00 -9.03 1.85
C SER A 123 -11.61 -10.34 1.17
N ILE A 124 -10.96 -10.29 -0.01
CA ILE A 124 -10.56 -11.50 -0.75
C ILE A 124 -9.30 -12.10 -0.10
N PRO A 125 -9.35 -13.32 0.45
CA PRO A 125 -8.21 -13.90 1.14
C PRO A 125 -7.02 -14.18 0.20
N TYR A 126 -5.83 -14.24 0.77
CA TYR A 126 -4.62 -14.72 0.11
C TYR A 126 -4.83 -16.12 -0.47
N GLY A 127 -4.37 -16.36 -1.69
CA GLY A 127 -4.53 -17.64 -2.38
C GLY A 127 -5.96 -17.96 -2.84
N ARG A 128 -6.85 -16.95 -2.85
CA ARG A 128 -8.23 -17.08 -3.34
C ARG A 128 -8.51 -16.07 -4.44
N THR A 129 -9.37 -16.46 -5.36
CA THR A 129 -9.85 -15.57 -6.42
C THR A 129 -11.37 -15.47 -6.40
N VAL A 130 -11.87 -14.38 -6.92
CA VAL A 130 -13.30 -14.15 -7.17
C VAL A 130 -13.49 -13.62 -8.59
N SER A 131 -14.68 -13.79 -9.16
CA SER A 131 -15.01 -13.21 -10.45
C SER A 131 -15.43 -11.75 -10.33
N TYR A 132 -15.36 -11.00 -11.44
CA TYR A 132 -15.91 -9.64 -11.53
C TYR A 132 -17.40 -9.61 -11.18
N GLY A 133 -18.15 -10.67 -11.56
CA GLY A 133 -19.57 -10.81 -11.23
C GLY A 133 -19.83 -10.95 -9.73
N GLU A 134 -18.99 -11.71 -9.01
CA GLU A 134 -19.08 -11.87 -7.56
C GLU A 134 -18.76 -10.55 -6.85
N VAL A 135 -17.75 -9.79 -7.29
CA VAL A 135 -17.49 -8.45 -6.75
C VAL A 135 -18.69 -7.54 -7.01
N ALA A 136 -19.26 -7.56 -8.21
CA ALA A 136 -20.43 -6.76 -8.55
C ALA A 136 -21.63 -7.10 -7.67
N ALA A 137 -21.92 -8.38 -7.45
CA ALA A 137 -23.00 -8.84 -6.58
C ALA A 137 -22.81 -8.34 -5.15
N ARG A 138 -21.58 -8.39 -4.60
CA ARG A 138 -21.27 -7.93 -3.24
C ARG A 138 -21.48 -6.42 -3.04
N VAL A 139 -21.27 -5.61 -4.08
CA VAL A 139 -21.54 -4.15 -4.03
C VAL A 139 -22.97 -3.78 -4.46
N GLY A 140 -23.81 -4.77 -4.75
CA GLY A 140 -25.19 -4.55 -5.20
C GLY A 140 -25.30 -4.02 -6.63
N ALA A 141 -24.30 -4.26 -7.48
CA ALA A 141 -24.29 -3.83 -8.88
C ALA A 141 -24.72 -4.99 -9.81
N SER A 142 -25.54 -4.69 -10.81
CA SER A 142 -26.01 -5.65 -11.82
C SER A 142 -26.01 -5.02 -13.22
N GLY A 143 -26.10 -5.84 -14.25
CA GLY A 143 -26.17 -5.38 -15.63
C GLY A 143 -24.99 -4.45 -16.01
N ALA A 144 -25.31 -3.21 -16.39
CA ALA A 144 -24.31 -2.19 -16.75
C ALA A 144 -23.37 -1.84 -15.58
N GLY A 145 -23.80 -2.05 -14.34
CA GLY A 145 -22.99 -1.81 -13.13
C GLY A 145 -21.75 -2.70 -13.04
N VAL A 146 -21.76 -3.90 -13.64
CA VAL A 146 -20.60 -4.79 -13.67
C VAL A 146 -19.41 -4.14 -14.39
N ARG A 147 -19.64 -3.38 -15.46
CA ARG A 147 -18.57 -2.61 -16.13
C ARG A 147 -18.01 -1.51 -15.24
N ALA A 148 -18.88 -0.82 -14.50
CA ALA A 148 -18.45 0.20 -13.54
C ALA A 148 -17.57 -0.39 -12.44
N VAL A 149 -17.90 -1.60 -11.95
CA VAL A 149 -17.08 -2.36 -11.01
C VAL A 149 -15.70 -2.66 -11.61
N GLY A 150 -15.64 -3.19 -12.84
CA GLY A 150 -14.37 -3.44 -13.54
C GLY A 150 -13.52 -2.17 -13.67
N THR A 151 -14.15 -1.03 -13.99
CA THR A 151 -13.48 0.27 -14.05
C THR A 151 -12.96 0.70 -12.67
N ALA A 152 -13.73 0.54 -11.62
CA ALA A 152 -13.33 0.85 -10.25
C ALA A 152 -12.15 -0.02 -9.79
N ILE A 153 -12.17 -1.32 -10.11
CA ILE A 153 -11.06 -2.25 -9.86
C ILE A 153 -9.79 -1.77 -10.58
N GLY A 154 -9.90 -1.41 -11.86
CA GLY A 154 -8.77 -0.92 -12.65
C GLY A 154 -8.21 0.43 -12.19
N ARG A 155 -8.96 1.20 -11.39
CA ARG A 155 -8.54 2.46 -10.78
C ARG A 155 -8.01 2.30 -9.36
N ASN A 156 -7.77 1.08 -8.90
CA ASN A 156 -7.14 0.83 -7.60
C ASN A 156 -5.79 1.56 -7.51
N PRO A 157 -5.62 2.50 -6.56
CA PRO A 157 -4.36 3.22 -6.41
C PRO A 157 -3.29 2.45 -5.62
N LEU A 158 -3.66 1.34 -4.98
CA LEU A 158 -2.81 0.58 -4.07
C LEU A 158 -2.60 -0.84 -4.60
N LEU A 159 -1.87 -0.98 -5.71
CA LEU A 159 -1.58 -2.30 -6.26
C LEU A 159 -0.86 -3.16 -5.22
N VAL A 160 -1.05 -4.46 -5.27
CA VAL A 160 -0.52 -5.45 -4.33
C VAL A 160 -1.19 -5.38 -2.95
N VAL A 161 -1.09 -4.24 -2.26
CA VAL A 161 -1.69 -4.04 -0.93
C VAL A 161 -3.20 -4.25 -0.97
N ARG A 162 -3.86 -3.67 -1.96
CA ARG A 162 -5.28 -3.90 -2.24
C ARG A 162 -5.40 -4.91 -3.38
N PRO A 163 -5.82 -6.16 -3.12
CA PRO A 163 -5.55 -7.31 -4.00
C PRO A 163 -6.46 -7.39 -5.23
N CYS A 164 -6.47 -6.38 -6.09
CA CYS A 164 -7.23 -6.41 -7.34
C CYS A 164 -6.75 -7.50 -8.32
N HIS A 165 -5.54 -8.03 -8.15
CA HIS A 165 -5.03 -9.18 -8.89
C HIS A 165 -5.82 -10.47 -8.61
N ARG A 166 -6.54 -10.57 -7.48
CA ARG A 166 -7.37 -11.72 -7.12
C ARG A 166 -8.74 -11.74 -7.81
N VAL A 167 -9.05 -10.73 -8.65
CA VAL A 167 -10.29 -10.72 -9.45
C VAL A 167 -9.99 -11.23 -10.85
N ILE A 168 -10.71 -12.30 -11.27
CA ILE A 168 -10.50 -12.98 -12.56
C ILE A 168 -11.81 -13.07 -13.35
N GLY A 169 -11.75 -13.57 -14.58
CA GLY A 169 -12.94 -13.89 -15.36
C GLY A 169 -13.76 -15.02 -14.72
N ALA A 170 -15.08 -15.03 -14.93
CA ALA A 170 -15.93 -16.13 -14.45
C ALA A 170 -15.57 -17.49 -15.05
N ASP A 171 -14.91 -17.49 -16.20
CA ASP A 171 -14.35 -18.65 -16.89
C ASP A 171 -12.94 -19.04 -16.38
N GLY A 172 -12.46 -18.42 -15.32
CA GLY A 172 -11.13 -18.62 -14.76
C GLY A 172 -10.00 -17.92 -15.52
N THR A 173 -10.30 -17.19 -16.60
CA THR A 173 -9.26 -16.48 -17.37
C THR A 173 -8.75 -15.23 -16.65
N LEU A 174 -7.46 -14.94 -16.80
CA LEU A 174 -6.87 -13.71 -16.32
C LEU A 174 -7.29 -12.56 -17.23
N ARG A 175 -8.07 -11.64 -16.70
CA ARG A 175 -8.53 -10.46 -17.42
C ARG A 175 -8.06 -9.22 -16.72
N GLY A 176 -7.65 -8.22 -17.48
CA GLY A 176 -7.33 -6.88 -17.05
C GLY A 176 -6.55 -6.76 -15.72
N TYR A 177 -5.48 -6.03 -15.74
CA TYR A 177 -4.76 -5.62 -14.53
C TYR A 177 -4.03 -4.31 -14.84
N ALA A 178 -4.15 -3.33 -13.97
CA ALA A 178 -3.52 -2.01 -14.19
C ALA A 178 -2.00 -2.12 -14.30
N GLY A 179 -1.40 -3.07 -13.61
CA GLY A 179 0.02 -3.38 -13.66
C GLY A 179 0.44 -4.33 -14.80
N GLY A 180 -0.49 -4.78 -15.66
CA GLY A 180 -0.23 -5.76 -16.73
C GLY A 180 -0.43 -7.22 -16.32
N LEU A 181 -0.87 -8.05 -17.27
CA LEU A 181 -1.26 -9.44 -17.00
C LEU A 181 -0.10 -10.31 -16.51
N GLU A 182 1.12 -10.07 -16.94
CA GLU A 182 2.30 -10.83 -16.49
C GLU A 182 2.52 -10.65 -14.98
N ARG A 183 2.39 -9.42 -14.47
CA ARG A 183 2.48 -9.16 -13.04
C ARG A 183 1.32 -9.76 -12.26
N LYS A 184 0.10 -9.76 -12.83
CA LYS A 184 -1.05 -10.43 -12.24
C LYS A 184 -0.79 -11.94 -12.11
N LYS A 185 -0.28 -12.56 -13.15
CA LYS A 185 0.10 -13.98 -13.15
C LYS A 185 1.17 -14.27 -12.11
N LEU A 186 2.20 -13.42 -12.01
CA LEU A 186 3.25 -13.55 -11.02
C LEU A 186 2.70 -13.49 -9.59
N LEU A 187 1.83 -12.52 -9.29
CA LEU A 187 1.21 -12.38 -7.97
C LEU A 187 0.34 -13.60 -7.63
N LEU A 188 -0.48 -14.06 -8.56
CA LEU A 188 -1.32 -15.25 -8.35
C LEU A 188 -0.49 -16.52 -8.21
N GLY A 189 0.63 -16.64 -8.94
CA GLY A 189 1.60 -17.72 -8.78
C GLY A 189 2.26 -17.70 -7.41
N LEU A 190 2.68 -16.52 -6.92
CA LEU A 190 3.22 -16.34 -5.58
C LEU A 190 2.20 -16.79 -4.50
N GLU A 191 0.94 -16.51 -4.72
CA GLU A 191 -0.15 -16.90 -3.83
C GLU A 191 -0.62 -18.37 -4.00
N GLY A 192 0.01 -19.13 -4.91
CA GLY A 192 -0.31 -20.54 -5.14
C GLY A 192 -1.63 -20.79 -5.87
N VAL A 193 -2.17 -19.78 -6.56
CA VAL A 193 -3.44 -19.89 -7.31
C VAL A 193 -3.22 -20.45 -8.72
N VAL A 194 -2.13 -20.05 -9.36
CA VAL A 194 -1.72 -20.51 -10.71
C VAL A 194 -0.30 -21.02 -10.64
N GLY A 195 -0.07 -22.16 -11.20
CA GLY A 195 1.23 -22.80 -11.35
C GLY A 195 1.71 -22.75 -12.79
#